data_acc0802a28c0ca37afcfcffa3e0d1f5b
#
_entry.id   acc0802a28c0ca37afcfcffa3e0d1f5b
#
_cell.length_a   1.000
_cell.length_b   1.000
_cell.length_c   1.000
_cell.angle_alpha   90.00
_cell.angle_beta   90.00
_cell.angle_gamma   90.00
#
_symmetry.space_group_name_H-M   'P 1'
#
loop_
_entity.id
_entity.type
_entity.pdbx_description
1 polymer ?
#
loop_
_entity_poly.entity_id
_entity_poly.type
_entity_poly.pdbx_seq_one_letter_code
_entity_poly.pdbx_strand_id
1 'polypeptide(L)'
;MEKLDSLNQVAQFHTTFGAPILTQPTIPAAERCNLRVSLLAEELDELKEAIAANDLVEVADALCDLQYVLSGAVLEFGLGEKFVELFNEVQRSNMSKACASIEEAEYTVKFYQDKDGTEAEIKEENGVWKVYRKADNKVLKSINYSPADLKSILK
;
A
#
# COMPACT_ATOMS: atom_id res chain seq x y z
N MET A 1 15.26 4.16 -11.59
CA MET A 1 14.91 5.18 -10.58
C MET A 1 15.88 5.07 -9.42
N GLU A 2 16.33 6.18 -8.91
CA GLU A 2 17.12 6.23 -7.68
C GLU A 2 16.30 5.71 -6.50
N LYS A 3 16.95 5.07 -5.53
CA LYS A 3 16.24 4.48 -4.37
C LYS A 3 15.94 5.57 -3.34
N LEU A 4 14.68 5.83 -3.08
CA LEU A 4 14.24 6.71 -1.99
C LEU A 4 14.48 6.04 -0.63
N ASP A 5 15.13 6.74 0.29
CA ASP A 5 15.40 6.29 1.66
C ASP A 5 14.60 7.10 2.69
N SER A 6 13.30 7.14 2.54
CA SER A 6 12.40 7.96 3.36
C SER A 6 12.43 7.57 4.85
N LEU A 7 12.59 6.28 5.18
CA LEU A 7 12.62 5.84 6.58
C LEU A 7 13.83 6.40 7.34
N ASN A 8 15.05 6.31 6.77
CA ASN A 8 16.24 6.83 7.43
C ASN A 8 16.24 8.37 7.50
N GLN A 9 15.74 9.05 6.45
CA GLN A 9 15.61 10.51 6.46
C GLN A 9 14.64 10.97 7.56
N VAL A 10 13.49 10.33 7.70
CA VAL A 10 12.50 10.66 8.74
C VAL A 10 12.98 10.22 10.12
N ALA A 11 13.74 9.12 10.25
CA ALA A 11 14.39 8.75 11.51
C ALA A 11 15.40 9.82 11.98
N GLN A 12 16.14 10.45 11.06
CA GLN A 12 17.01 11.57 11.38
C GLN A 12 16.17 12.77 11.90
N PHE A 13 15.04 13.09 11.28
CA PHE A 13 14.14 14.13 11.76
C PHE A 13 13.62 13.82 13.16
N HIS A 14 13.10 12.60 13.39
CA HIS A 14 12.59 12.17 14.69
C HIS A 14 13.67 12.30 15.77
N THR A 15 14.90 11.88 15.47
CA THR A 15 16.04 12.00 16.40
C THR A 15 16.35 13.47 16.70
N THR A 16 16.37 14.33 15.69
CA THR A 16 16.68 15.76 15.83
C THR A 16 15.65 16.51 16.65
N PHE A 17 14.38 16.22 16.43
CA PHE A 17 13.24 16.96 17.04
C PHE A 17 12.61 16.22 18.23
N GLY A 18 13.18 15.09 18.67
CA GLY A 18 12.72 14.35 19.84
C GLY A 18 11.38 13.61 19.61
N ALA A 19 11.03 13.30 18.37
CA ALA A 19 9.86 12.47 18.08
C ALA A 19 10.17 10.98 18.36
N PRO A 20 9.18 10.17 18.79
CA PRO A 20 9.43 8.78 19.14
C PRO A 20 9.87 7.91 17.95
N ILE A 21 10.83 7.01 18.21
CA ILE A 21 11.17 5.89 17.35
C ILE A 21 11.12 4.64 18.22
N LEU A 22 10.22 3.72 17.92
CA LEU A 22 10.15 2.45 18.64
C LEU A 22 10.89 1.37 17.88
N THR A 23 11.56 0.48 18.61
CA THR A 23 12.42 -0.58 18.05
C THR A 23 11.70 -1.92 17.93
N GLN A 24 10.53 -2.05 18.57
CA GLN A 24 9.73 -3.27 18.53
C GLN A 24 8.31 -2.98 18.02
N PRO A 25 7.77 -3.84 17.16
CA PRO A 25 6.40 -3.71 16.67
C PRO A 25 5.39 -3.58 17.83
N THR A 26 4.68 -2.46 17.88
CA THR A 26 3.69 -2.18 18.92
C THR A 26 2.66 -1.17 18.44
N ILE A 27 1.52 -1.11 19.11
CA ILE A 27 0.55 -0.03 18.99
C ILE A 27 0.88 1.00 20.08
N PRO A 28 1.31 2.22 19.75
CA PRO A 28 1.63 3.26 20.73
C PRO A 28 0.39 3.69 21.55
N ALA A 29 0.62 4.59 22.52
CA ALA A 29 -0.46 5.23 23.26
C ALA A 29 -1.47 5.92 22.32
N ALA A 30 -2.74 5.97 22.74
CA ALA A 30 -3.84 6.44 21.87
C ALA A 30 -3.61 7.85 21.31
N GLU A 31 -3.02 8.74 22.12
CA GLU A 31 -2.69 10.12 21.69
C GLU A 31 -1.72 10.12 20.51
N ARG A 32 -0.72 9.22 20.53
CA ARG A 32 0.25 9.08 19.43
C ARG A 32 -0.39 8.48 18.19
N CYS A 33 -1.22 7.46 18.35
CA CYS A 33 -1.99 6.89 17.24
C CYS A 33 -2.89 7.94 16.58
N ASN A 34 -3.63 8.71 17.38
CA ASN A 34 -4.50 9.76 16.90
C ASN A 34 -3.72 10.85 16.16
N LEU A 35 -2.56 11.26 16.69
CA LEU A 35 -1.69 12.22 16.00
C LEU A 35 -1.26 11.71 14.63
N ARG A 36 -0.81 10.44 14.52
CA ARG A 36 -0.38 9.88 13.22
C ARG A 36 -1.51 9.80 12.21
N VAL A 37 -2.71 9.44 12.67
CA VAL A 37 -3.91 9.43 11.80
C VAL A 37 -4.27 10.85 11.37
N SER A 38 -4.21 11.84 12.28
CA SER A 38 -4.51 13.24 11.96
C SER A 38 -3.55 13.81 10.91
N LEU A 39 -2.23 13.62 11.09
CA LEU A 39 -1.23 14.08 10.12
C LEU A 39 -1.45 13.47 8.73
N LEU A 40 -1.69 12.14 8.65
CA LEU A 40 -1.98 11.49 7.35
C LEU A 40 -3.26 12.02 6.71
N ALA A 41 -4.27 12.37 7.50
CA ALA A 41 -5.53 12.92 6.99
C ALA A 41 -5.34 14.35 6.47
N GLU A 42 -4.54 15.16 7.16
CA GLU A 42 -4.20 16.53 6.76
C GLU A 42 -3.52 16.54 5.38
N GLU A 43 -2.44 15.78 5.22
CA GLU A 43 -1.72 15.69 3.94
C GLU A 43 -2.60 15.10 2.81
N LEU A 44 -3.50 14.19 3.14
CA LEU A 44 -4.45 13.65 2.16
C LEU A 44 -5.47 14.72 1.72
N ASP A 45 -5.91 15.60 2.61
CA ASP A 45 -6.83 16.69 2.28
C ASP A 45 -6.11 17.75 1.46
N GLU A 46 -4.86 18.10 1.77
CA GLU A 46 -4.03 18.98 0.95
C GLU A 46 -3.84 18.44 -0.47
N LEU A 47 -3.57 17.14 -0.62
CA LEU A 47 -3.49 16.50 -1.94
C LEU A 47 -4.80 16.66 -2.74
N LYS A 48 -5.97 16.53 -2.10
CA LYS A 48 -7.27 16.70 -2.77
C LYS A 48 -7.46 18.17 -3.23
N GLU A 49 -7.09 19.12 -2.39
CA GLU A 49 -7.17 20.56 -2.72
C GLU A 49 -6.24 20.90 -3.88
N ALA A 50 -4.99 20.44 -3.85
CA ALA A 50 -4.02 20.63 -4.91
C ALA A 50 -4.49 20.06 -6.26
N ILE A 51 -5.06 18.85 -6.26
CA ILE A 51 -5.65 18.22 -7.45
C ILE A 51 -6.82 19.06 -7.97
N ALA A 52 -7.70 19.53 -7.08
CA ALA A 52 -8.86 20.36 -7.47
C ALA A 52 -8.41 21.72 -8.04
N ALA A 53 -7.32 22.29 -7.53
CA ALA A 53 -6.71 23.51 -8.05
C ALA A 53 -5.89 23.29 -9.34
N ASN A 54 -5.68 22.05 -9.79
CA ASN A 54 -4.79 21.68 -10.90
C ASN A 54 -3.36 22.22 -10.72
N ASP A 55 -2.87 22.24 -9.46
CA ASP A 55 -1.53 22.70 -9.10
C ASP A 55 -0.58 21.52 -8.91
N LEU A 56 0.28 21.26 -9.91
CA LEU A 56 1.22 20.15 -9.89
C LEU A 56 2.32 20.31 -8.84
N VAL A 57 2.67 21.54 -8.46
CA VAL A 57 3.69 21.79 -7.43
C VAL A 57 3.14 21.38 -6.07
N GLU A 58 1.95 21.84 -5.73
CA GLU A 58 1.28 21.47 -4.48
C GLU A 58 0.93 19.98 -4.44
N VAL A 59 0.57 19.35 -5.58
CA VAL A 59 0.39 17.88 -5.66
C VAL A 59 1.70 17.15 -5.34
N ALA A 60 2.84 17.65 -5.82
CA ALA A 60 4.13 17.01 -5.54
C ALA A 60 4.54 17.18 -4.06
N ASP A 61 4.28 18.34 -3.48
CA ASP A 61 4.52 18.64 -2.08
C ASP A 61 3.69 17.71 -1.17
N ALA A 62 2.37 17.70 -1.33
CA ALA A 62 1.47 16.85 -0.58
C ALA A 62 1.79 15.34 -0.68
N LEU A 63 2.26 14.87 -1.85
CA LEU A 63 2.71 13.48 -2.01
C LEU A 63 4.02 13.20 -1.25
N CYS A 64 4.94 14.18 -1.19
CA CYS A 64 6.15 14.06 -0.40
C CYS A 64 5.81 14.05 1.11
N ASP A 65 4.91 14.92 1.55
CA ASP A 65 4.51 15.00 2.94
C ASP A 65 3.71 13.78 3.40
N LEU A 66 2.81 13.25 2.57
CA LEU A 66 2.18 11.95 2.80
C LEU A 66 3.22 10.83 3.02
N GLN A 67 4.26 10.76 2.17
CA GLN A 67 5.33 9.78 2.35
C GLN A 67 6.13 10.06 3.63
N TYR A 68 6.34 11.32 3.97
CA TYR A 68 7.09 11.73 5.15
C TYR A 68 6.35 11.34 6.45
N VAL A 69 5.07 11.72 6.58
CA VAL A 69 4.27 11.40 7.77
C VAL A 69 3.96 9.90 7.88
N LEU A 70 3.82 9.20 6.73
CA LEU A 70 3.70 7.73 6.70
C LEU A 70 4.97 7.07 7.25
N SER A 71 6.15 7.52 6.83
CA SER A 71 7.43 7.01 7.36
C SER A 71 7.54 7.25 8.86
N GLY A 72 7.12 8.42 9.34
CA GLY A 72 7.03 8.72 10.77
C GLY A 72 6.10 7.77 11.53
N ALA A 73 4.94 7.44 10.96
CA ALA A 73 4.04 6.45 11.54
C ALA A 73 4.71 5.06 11.63
N VAL A 74 5.38 4.61 10.57
CA VAL A 74 6.13 3.33 10.56
C VAL A 74 7.14 3.28 11.71
N LEU A 75 7.88 4.35 11.95
CA LEU A 75 8.87 4.45 13.02
C LEU A 75 8.23 4.42 14.42
N GLU A 76 7.13 5.14 14.62
CA GLU A 76 6.44 5.16 15.91
C GLU A 76 5.69 3.87 16.22
N PHE A 77 5.29 3.08 15.22
CA PHE A 77 4.75 1.75 15.43
C PHE A 77 5.84 0.66 15.59
N GLY A 78 7.12 1.05 15.60
CA GLY A 78 8.25 0.13 15.78
C GLY A 78 8.45 -0.82 14.61
N LEU A 79 8.00 -0.43 13.41
CA LEU A 79 8.05 -1.27 12.22
C LEU A 79 9.27 -0.99 11.33
N GLY A 80 10.09 0.00 11.67
CA GLY A 80 11.17 0.51 10.79
C GLY A 80 12.08 -0.57 10.26
N GLU A 81 12.61 -1.44 11.13
CA GLU A 81 13.52 -2.52 10.73
C GLU A 81 12.85 -3.62 9.90
N LYS A 82 11.55 -3.86 10.12
CA LYS A 82 10.77 -4.90 9.42
C LYS A 82 10.03 -4.39 8.19
N PHE A 83 9.98 -3.07 7.97
CA PHE A 83 9.08 -2.48 6.98
C PHE A 83 9.38 -2.91 5.54
N VAL A 84 10.65 -3.09 5.19
CA VAL A 84 11.04 -3.59 3.86
C VAL A 84 10.51 -5.00 3.65
N GLU A 85 10.62 -5.89 4.63
CA GLU A 85 10.13 -7.26 4.55
C GLU A 85 8.59 -7.28 4.47
N LEU A 86 7.92 -6.50 5.32
CA LEU A 86 6.46 -6.35 5.31
C LEU A 86 5.95 -5.84 3.96
N PHE A 87 6.60 -4.82 3.40
CA PHE A 87 6.22 -4.25 2.10
C PHE A 87 6.45 -5.24 0.95
N ASN A 88 7.56 -5.98 0.98
CA ASN A 88 7.84 -7.01 -0.01
C ASN A 88 6.82 -8.14 0.03
N GLU A 89 6.37 -8.53 1.21
CA GLU A 89 5.31 -9.54 1.36
C GLU A 89 3.96 -9.04 0.83
N VAL A 90 3.61 -7.77 1.09
CA VAL A 90 2.44 -7.13 0.49
C VAL A 90 2.56 -7.06 -1.04
N GLN A 91 3.75 -6.73 -1.56
CA GLN A 91 4.03 -6.74 -2.99
C GLN A 91 3.87 -8.15 -3.59
N ARG A 92 4.45 -9.17 -2.97
CA ARG A 92 4.29 -10.57 -3.39
C ARG A 92 2.81 -10.95 -3.45
N SER A 93 2.07 -10.64 -2.41
CA SER A 93 0.62 -10.88 -2.35
C SER A 93 -0.13 -10.14 -3.46
N ASN A 94 0.19 -8.87 -3.70
CA ASN A 94 -0.44 -8.10 -4.77
C ASN A 94 -0.15 -8.67 -6.15
N MET A 95 1.07 -9.13 -6.41
CA MET A 95 1.46 -9.75 -7.68
C MET A 95 0.79 -11.11 -7.91
N SER A 96 0.43 -11.83 -6.85
CA SER A 96 -0.34 -13.09 -6.94
C SER A 96 -1.81 -12.92 -7.37
N LYS A 97 -2.25 -11.69 -7.62
CA LYS A 97 -3.55 -11.42 -8.27
C LYS A 97 -3.54 -11.78 -9.77
N ALA A 98 -2.37 -11.77 -10.40
CA ALA A 98 -2.23 -12.18 -11.79
C ALA A 98 -2.37 -13.71 -11.92
N CYS A 99 -2.89 -14.15 -13.06
CA CYS A 99 -2.99 -15.58 -13.40
C CYS A 99 -1.76 -16.01 -14.19
N ALA A 100 -1.30 -17.23 -13.93
CA ALA A 100 -0.14 -17.80 -14.59
C ALA A 100 -0.45 -18.35 -16.00
N SER A 101 -1.72 -18.60 -16.31
CA SER A 101 -2.18 -19.12 -17.62
C SER A 101 -3.56 -18.61 -17.98
N ILE A 102 -3.95 -18.81 -19.25
CA ILE A 102 -5.29 -18.48 -19.73
C ILE A 102 -6.35 -19.33 -19.00
N GLU A 103 -6.07 -20.60 -18.75
CA GLU A 103 -6.99 -21.49 -18.06
C GLU A 103 -7.29 -21.01 -16.64
N GLU A 104 -6.24 -20.56 -15.92
CA GLU A 104 -6.40 -19.98 -14.59
C GLU A 104 -7.25 -18.69 -14.65
N ALA A 105 -7.06 -17.87 -15.67
CA ALA A 105 -7.82 -16.66 -15.85
C ALA A 105 -9.31 -16.97 -16.17
N GLU A 106 -9.60 -17.96 -17.01
CA GLU A 106 -10.95 -18.42 -17.31
C GLU A 106 -11.64 -18.99 -16.07
N TYR A 107 -10.95 -19.80 -15.28
CA TYR A 107 -11.48 -20.29 -14.00
C TYR A 107 -11.74 -19.14 -13.02
N THR A 108 -10.90 -18.12 -13.02
CA THR A 108 -11.08 -16.93 -12.17
C THR A 108 -12.33 -16.16 -12.58
N VAL A 109 -12.57 -15.94 -13.89
CA VAL A 109 -13.78 -15.30 -14.39
C VAL A 109 -15.03 -16.10 -13.98
N LYS A 110 -15.00 -17.41 -14.20
CA LYS A 110 -16.09 -18.30 -13.82
C LYS A 110 -16.37 -18.27 -12.31
N PHE A 111 -15.32 -18.29 -11.49
CA PHE A 111 -15.46 -18.21 -10.03
C PHE A 111 -16.23 -16.96 -9.59
N TYR A 112 -15.91 -15.79 -10.12
CA TYR A 112 -16.60 -14.55 -9.76
C TYR A 112 -18.01 -14.48 -10.32
N GLN A 113 -18.25 -15.01 -11.53
CA GLN A 113 -19.58 -15.12 -12.11
C GLN A 113 -20.49 -16.01 -11.25
N ASP A 114 -20.00 -17.18 -10.84
CA ASP A 114 -20.77 -18.14 -10.03
C ASP A 114 -21.00 -17.64 -8.61
N LYS A 115 -20.04 -16.88 -8.05
CA LYS A 115 -20.06 -16.39 -6.67
C LYS A 115 -21.09 -15.28 -6.44
N ASP A 116 -21.11 -14.27 -7.32
CA ASP A 116 -21.87 -13.03 -7.11
C ASP A 116 -22.35 -12.37 -8.40
N GLY A 117 -22.23 -13.05 -9.54
CA GLY A 117 -22.65 -12.51 -10.84
C GLY A 117 -21.69 -11.45 -11.40
N THR A 118 -20.47 -11.30 -10.85
CA THR A 118 -19.51 -10.30 -11.34
C THR A 118 -19.11 -10.62 -12.78
N GLU A 119 -19.36 -9.68 -13.68
CA GLU A 119 -18.84 -9.74 -15.04
C GLU A 119 -17.37 -9.28 -15.08
N ALA A 120 -16.53 -10.09 -15.72
CA ALA A 120 -15.10 -9.83 -15.83
C ALA A 120 -14.59 -10.01 -17.25
N GLU A 121 -13.44 -9.42 -17.55
CA GLU A 121 -12.71 -9.58 -18.80
C GLU A 121 -11.28 -10.02 -18.52
N ILE A 122 -10.72 -10.80 -19.45
CA ILE A 122 -9.31 -11.24 -19.38
C ILE A 122 -8.50 -10.32 -20.28
N LYS A 123 -7.35 -9.84 -19.79
CA LYS A 123 -6.34 -9.11 -20.57
C LYS A 123 -4.99 -9.81 -20.41
N GLU A 124 -4.34 -10.07 -21.54
CA GLU A 124 -2.97 -10.60 -21.57
C GLU A 124 -2.01 -9.48 -21.94
N GLU A 125 -0.90 -9.41 -21.22
CA GLU A 125 0.20 -8.50 -21.54
C GLU A 125 1.52 -9.11 -21.08
N ASN A 126 2.45 -9.28 -22.01
CA ASN A 126 3.79 -9.83 -21.77
C ASN A 126 3.77 -11.23 -21.08
N GLY A 127 2.84 -12.09 -21.46
CA GLY A 127 2.71 -13.43 -20.88
C GLY A 127 2.03 -13.47 -19.51
N VAL A 128 1.51 -12.33 -19.03
CA VAL A 128 0.79 -12.21 -17.76
C VAL A 128 -0.70 -12.04 -18.01
N TRP A 129 -1.50 -12.94 -17.47
CA TRP A 129 -2.96 -12.91 -17.58
C TRP A 129 -3.57 -12.17 -16.40
N LYS A 130 -4.43 -11.19 -16.70
CA LYS A 130 -5.08 -10.34 -15.69
C LYS A 130 -6.58 -10.38 -15.88
N VAL A 131 -7.33 -10.51 -14.80
CA VAL A 131 -8.80 -10.52 -14.81
C VAL A 131 -9.29 -9.20 -14.22
N TYR A 132 -10.10 -8.46 -14.98
CA TYR A 132 -10.67 -7.19 -14.57
C TYR A 132 -12.17 -7.25 -14.44
N ARG A 133 -12.72 -6.65 -13.40
CA ARG A 133 -14.16 -6.43 -13.28
C ARG A 133 -14.59 -5.37 -14.28
N LYS A 134 -15.60 -5.68 -15.12
CA LYS A 134 -16.04 -4.76 -16.17
C LYS A 134 -16.66 -3.47 -15.64
N ALA A 135 -17.33 -3.52 -14.48
CA ALA A 135 -18.04 -2.36 -13.93
C ALA A 135 -17.15 -1.17 -13.57
N ASP A 136 -15.91 -1.42 -13.10
CA ASP A 136 -15.01 -0.38 -12.58
C ASP A 136 -13.55 -0.60 -12.97
N ASN A 137 -13.27 -1.55 -13.83
CA ASN A 137 -11.93 -1.93 -14.28
C ASN A 137 -10.98 -2.33 -13.13
N LYS A 138 -11.52 -2.80 -12.01
CA LYS A 138 -10.73 -3.27 -10.87
C LYS A 138 -10.15 -4.64 -11.15
N VAL A 139 -8.85 -4.81 -10.87
CA VAL A 139 -8.18 -6.12 -10.94
C VAL A 139 -8.80 -7.06 -9.91
N LEU A 140 -9.26 -8.21 -10.36
CA LEU A 140 -9.77 -9.29 -9.53
C LEU A 140 -8.60 -10.20 -9.09
N LYS A 141 -8.80 -10.86 -7.96
CA LYS A 141 -7.82 -11.82 -7.44
C LYS A 141 -7.94 -13.12 -8.22
N SER A 142 -6.80 -13.66 -8.70
CA SER A 142 -6.75 -15.03 -9.22
C SER A 142 -7.35 -16.04 -8.21
N ILE A 143 -7.89 -17.14 -8.70
CA ILE A 143 -8.28 -18.27 -7.82
C ILE A 143 -7.10 -18.81 -7.00
N ASN A 144 -5.86 -18.59 -7.45
CA ASN A 144 -4.62 -18.95 -6.77
C ASN A 144 -4.00 -17.78 -5.98
N TYR A 145 -4.77 -16.68 -5.76
CA TYR A 145 -4.31 -15.56 -4.97
C TYR A 145 -3.82 -15.99 -3.58
N SER A 146 -2.63 -15.52 -3.23
CA SER A 146 -1.98 -15.79 -1.95
C SER A 146 -1.98 -14.54 -1.07
N PRO A 147 -2.78 -14.49 0.01
CA PRO A 147 -2.80 -13.38 0.95
C PRO A 147 -1.42 -13.12 1.58
N ALA A 148 -1.16 -11.88 1.99
CA ALA A 148 0.07 -11.54 2.70
C ALA A 148 0.09 -12.14 4.11
N ASP A 149 1.20 -12.80 4.47
CA ASP A 149 1.43 -13.32 5.82
C ASP A 149 2.29 -12.38 6.67
N LEU A 150 1.72 -11.23 7.01
CA LEU A 150 2.39 -10.24 7.87
C LEU A 150 2.57 -10.73 9.31
N LYS A 151 1.72 -11.66 9.75
CA LYS A 151 1.77 -12.20 11.11
C LYS A 151 3.08 -12.96 11.38
N SER A 152 3.58 -13.70 10.40
CA SER A 152 4.85 -14.44 10.55
C SER A 152 6.06 -13.51 10.64
N ILE A 153 6.00 -12.36 9.97
CA ILE A 153 7.07 -11.34 9.98
C ILE A 153 7.08 -10.57 11.31
N LEU A 154 5.91 -10.34 11.89
CA LEU A 154 5.75 -9.55 13.12
C LEU A 154 6.01 -10.34 14.43
N LYS A 155 6.23 -11.64 14.33
CA LYS A 155 6.67 -12.47 15.47
C LYS A 155 8.16 -12.25 15.74
#